data_92d84fbb0a9baab58fc9be606ec3d0a8
#
_entry.id   92d84fbb0a9baab58fc9be606ec3d0a8
#
_cell.length_a   1.000
_cell.length_b   1.000
_cell.length_c   1.000
_cell.angle_alpha   90.00
_cell.angle_beta   90.00
_cell.angle_gamma   90.00
#
_symmetry.space_group_name_H-M   'P 1'
#
loop_
_entity.id
_entity.type
_entity.pdbx_description
1 polymer ?
#
loop_
_entity_poly.entity_id
_entity_poly.type
_entity_poly.pdbx_seq_one_letter_code
_entity_poly.pdbx_strand_id
1 'polypeptide(L)'
;MIIKYATKEDIAAIAAVEAECFPPAEAATEKEFIDRVKYYGNHFWLMYEAEKLIAFVDGFVTDEPDLTDEMYEKATLHDENGAWQMIFGVNTIPAYRKHGYAGELIHRAIEDARKQGRKGLVLTCKDRLVHYYAKFGFADEGVSDKSTHGNAVWHQMRLTF
;
A
#
# COMPACT_ATOMS: atom_id res chain seq x y z
N MET A 1 -14.02 14.73 -4.30
CA MET A 1 -12.92 13.74 -4.29
C MET A 1 -13.21 12.62 -5.28
N ILE A 2 -12.21 12.25 -6.06
CA ILE A 2 -12.31 11.15 -7.02
C ILE A 2 -11.33 10.06 -6.60
N ILE A 3 -11.79 8.81 -6.55
CA ILE A 3 -10.94 7.64 -6.31
C ILE A 3 -10.81 6.89 -7.64
N LYS A 4 -9.58 6.59 -8.04
CA LYS A 4 -9.31 5.89 -9.29
C LYS A 4 -8.09 4.98 -9.16
N TYR A 5 -7.94 4.05 -10.10
CA TYR A 5 -6.72 3.25 -10.23
C TYR A 5 -5.64 4.04 -10.97
N ALA A 6 -4.38 3.60 -10.82
CA ALA A 6 -3.26 4.33 -11.43
C ALA A 6 -3.05 3.98 -12.90
N THR A 7 -2.66 4.99 -13.65
CA THR A 7 -2.12 4.85 -14.99
C THR A 7 -0.74 5.51 -15.04
N LYS A 8 -0.04 5.38 -16.15
CA LYS A 8 1.29 5.96 -16.30
C LYS A 8 1.33 7.49 -16.11
N GLU A 9 0.21 8.17 -16.38
CA GLU A 9 0.10 9.62 -16.20
C GLU A 9 0.15 10.04 -14.73
N ASP A 10 -0.10 9.11 -13.80
CA ASP A 10 -0.13 9.38 -12.37
C ASP A 10 1.23 9.19 -11.68
N ILE A 11 2.21 8.60 -12.38
CA ILE A 11 3.49 8.18 -11.75
C ILE A 11 4.23 9.33 -11.08
N ALA A 12 4.37 10.46 -11.75
CA ALA A 12 5.10 11.60 -11.18
C ALA A 12 4.43 12.10 -9.89
N ALA A 13 3.10 12.19 -9.88
CA ALA A 13 2.33 12.61 -8.71
C ALA A 13 2.46 11.59 -7.57
N ILE A 14 2.41 10.31 -7.89
CA ILE A 14 2.57 9.21 -6.91
C ILE A 14 3.94 9.30 -6.24
N ALA A 15 5.02 9.43 -7.03
CA ALA A 15 6.37 9.53 -6.50
C ALA A 15 6.56 10.77 -5.62
N ALA A 16 5.95 11.89 -6.00
CA ALA A 16 6.02 13.13 -5.22
C ALA A 16 5.32 12.98 -3.86
N VAL A 17 4.15 12.36 -3.83
CA VAL A 17 3.41 12.10 -2.58
C VAL A 17 4.19 11.15 -1.68
N GLU A 18 4.75 10.09 -2.24
CA GLU A 18 5.56 9.13 -1.48
C GLU A 18 6.77 9.82 -0.83
N ALA A 19 7.49 10.65 -1.58
CA ALA A 19 8.65 11.38 -1.08
C ALA A 19 8.28 12.38 0.02
N GLU A 20 7.07 12.92 -0.01
CA GLU A 20 6.57 13.81 1.03
C GLU A 20 6.16 13.06 2.31
N CYS A 21 5.71 11.81 2.16
CA CYS A 21 5.16 11.01 3.27
C CYS A 21 6.20 10.18 4.01
N PHE A 22 7.31 9.80 3.37
CA PHE A 22 8.30 8.88 3.94
C PHE A 22 9.72 9.42 3.86
N PRO A 23 10.59 9.07 4.83
CA PRO A 23 11.99 9.43 4.73
C PRO A 23 12.66 8.73 3.54
N PRO A 24 13.74 9.31 2.97
CA PRO A 24 14.40 8.76 1.78
C PRO A 24 14.77 7.28 1.86
N ALA A 25 15.12 6.78 3.04
CA ALA A 25 15.49 5.38 3.23
C ALA A 25 14.30 4.42 3.06
N GLU A 26 13.06 4.93 3.18
CA GLU A 26 11.83 4.13 3.12
C GLU A 26 11.02 4.40 1.85
N ALA A 27 11.14 5.60 1.27
CA ALA A 27 10.33 6.00 0.12
C ALA A 27 10.72 5.24 -1.14
N ALA A 28 9.73 4.74 -1.87
CA ALA A 28 9.95 4.19 -3.21
C ALA A 28 10.22 5.33 -4.18
N THR A 29 11.06 5.06 -5.18
CA THR A 29 11.46 6.04 -6.19
C THR A 29 10.47 6.09 -7.35
N GLU A 30 10.55 7.15 -8.17
CA GLU A 30 9.75 7.24 -9.38
C GLU A 30 10.02 6.05 -10.32
N LYS A 31 11.28 5.63 -10.44
CA LYS A 31 11.66 4.46 -11.24
C LYS A 31 10.96 3.20 -10.76
N GLU A 32 10.89 2.99 -9.45
CA GLU A 32 10.17 1.86 -8.88
C GLU A 32 8.67 1.94 -9.16
N PHE A 33 8.08 3.12 -9.10
CA PHE A 33 6.66 3.31 -9.41
C PHE A 33 6.34 3.09 -10.89
N ILE A 34 7.28 3.37 -11.81
CA ILE A 34 7.09 3.04 -13.23
C ILE A 34 6.83 1.53 -13.36
N ASP A 35 7.66 0.70 -12.72
CA ASP A 35 7.51 -0.75 -12.76
C ASP A 35 6.24 -1.20 -12.04
N ARG A 36 5.95 -0.65 -10.88
CA ARG A 36 4.75 -1.02 -10.11
C ARG A 36 3.47 -0.74 -10.87
N VAL A 37 3.34 0.43 -11.46
CA VAL A 37 2.14 0.80 -12.23
C VAL A 37 2.01 -0.05 -13.49
N LYS A 38 3.14 -0.39 -14.11
CA LYS A 38 3.14 -1.28 -15.28
C LYS A 38 2.55 -2.65 -14.95
N TYR A 39 2.94 -3.24 -13.84
CA TYR A 39 2.51 -4.59 -13.47
C TYR A 39 1.24 -4.66 -12.65
N TYR A 40 0.95 -3.66 -11.82
CA TYR A 40 -0.23 -3.68 -10.95
C TYR A 40 -0.85 -2.30 -10.68
N GLY A 41 -0.91 -1.44 -11.70
CA GLY A 41 -1.57 -0.15 -11.58
C GLY A 41 -3.04 -0.25 -11.12
N ASN A 42 -3.70 -1.37 -11.39
CA ASN A 42 -5.06 -1.67 -10.93
C ASN A 42 -5.13 -2.05 -9.44
N HIS A 43 -4.00 -2.11 -8.75
CA HIS A 43 -3.90 -2.29 -7.30
C HIS A 43 -3.29 -1.05 -6.65
N PHE A 44 -3.50 0.10 -7.25
CA PHE A 44 -3.28 1.43 -6.70
C PHE A 44 -4.64 2.09 -6.54
N TRP A 45 -4.90 2.63 -5.37
CA TRP A 45 -6.12 3.38 -5.07
C TRP A 45 -5.71 4.82 -4.83
N LEU A 46 -6.02 5.69 -5.79
CA LEU A 46 -5.61 7.10 -5.79
C LEU A 46 -6.79 7.99 -5.44
N MET A 47 -6.56 8.98 -4.61
CA MET A 47 -7.59 9.98 -4.29
C MET A 47 -7.14 11.35 -4.79
N TYR A 48 -7.92 11.93 -5.67
CA TYR A 48 -7.70 13.24 -6.24
C TYR A 48 -8.72 14.26 -5.75
N GLU A 49 -8.24 15.44 -5.40
CA GLU A 49 -9.07 16.63 -5.25
C GLU A 49 -8.77 17.52 -6.45
N ALA A 50 -9.75 17.66 -7.37
CA ALA A 50 -9.52 18.27 -8.67
C ALA A 50 -8.35 17.57 -9.38
N GLU A 51 -7.26 18.29 -9.69
CA GLU A 51 -6.10 17.72 -10.36
C GLU A 51 -4.96 17.33 -9.41
N LYS A 52 -5.19 17.45 -8.10
CA LYS A 52 -4.16 17.20 -7.09
C LYS A 52 -4.33 15.82 -6.47
N LEU A 53 -3.28 15.00 -6.54
CA LEU A 53 -3.22 13.73 -5.80
C LEU A 53 -2.97 14.04 -4.33
N ILE A 54 -3.87 13.64 -3.45
CA ILE A 54 -3.80 13.93 -2.02
C ILE A 54 -3.51 12.71 -1.15
N ALA A 55 -3.81 11.53 -1.66
CA ALA A 55 -3.61 10.28 -0.92
C ALA A 55 -3.57 9.11 -1.89
N PHE A 56 -2.84 8.06 -1.52
CA PHE A 56 -2.92 6.80 -2.25
C PHE A 56 -2.52 5.62 -1.38
N VAL A 57 -3.02 4.45 -1.77
CA VAL A 57 -2.66 3.15 -1.20
C VAL A 57 -2.23 2.27 -2.38
N ASP A 58 -1.16 1.50 -2.21
CA ASP A 58 -0.70 0.59 -3.25
C ASP A 58 -0.17 -0.71 -2.68
N GLY A 59 -0.20 -1.73 -3.50
CA GLY A 59 0.39 -3.02 -3.20
C GLY A 59 0.02 -4.06 -4.25
N PHE A 60 0.83 -5.10 -4.35
CA PHE A 60 0.59 -6.12 -5.36
C PHE A 60 -0.12 -7.36 -4.77
N VAL A 61 -0.40 -8.32 -5.64
CA VAL A 61 -1.05 -9.58 -5.26
C VAL A 61 -0.06 -10.73 -5.42
N THR A 62 -0.12 -11.70 -4.51
CA THR A 62 0.78 -12.84 -4.50
C THR A 62 0.15 -14.02 -3.76
N ASP A 63 0.66 -15.24 -4.03
CA ASP A 63 0.30 -16.41 -3.23
C ASP A 63 1.11 -16.52 -1.95
N GLU A 64 2.21 -15.78 -1.83
CA GLU A 64 3.03 -15.77 -0.62
C GLU A 64 2.25 -15.17 0.54
N PRO A 65 2.20 -15.84 1.70
CA PRO A 65 1.38 -15.36 2.82
C PRO A 65 2.02 -14.21 3.59
N ASP A 66 3.34 -14.04 3.51
CA ASP A 66 4.05 -13.02 4.27
C ASP A 66 4.67 -11.96 3.38
N LEU A 67 4.65 -10.72 3.83
CA LEU A 67 5.23 -9.60 3.12
C LEU A 67 6.74 -9.56 3.36
N THR A 68 7.51 -9.51 2.26
CA THR A 68 8.98 -9.51 2.30
C THR A 68 9.54 -8.25 1.65
N ASP A 69 10.78 -7.88 2.00
CA ASP A 69 11.47 -6.73 1.41
C ASP A 69 11.60 -6.84 -0.10
N GLU A 70 11.82 -8.05 -0.62
CA GLU A 70 11.95 -8.28 -2.05
C GLU A 70 10.74 -7.81 -2.84
N MET A 71 9.55 -7.91 -2.27
CA MET A 71 8.31 -7.52 -2.92
C MET A 71 8.27 -6.02 -3.25
N TYR A 72 8.87 -5.17 -2.41
CA TYR A 72 8.95 -3.74 -2.68
C TYR A 72 9.80 -3.42 -3.91
N GLU A 73 10.81 -4.24 -4.19
CA GLU A 73 11.81 -4.01 -5.23
C GLU A 73 11.47 -4.66 -6.57
N LYS A 74 10.69 -5.74 -6.56
CA LYS A 74 10.43 -6.58 -7.74
C LYS A 74 8.95 -6.65 -8.08
N ALA A 75 8.48 -5.66 -8.83
CA ALA A 75 7.09 -5.61 -9.29
C ALA A 75 6.69 -6.84 -10.13
N THR A 76 7.68 -7.50 -10.75
CA THR A 76 7.46 -8.72 -11.55
C THR A 76 6.98 -9.91 -10.71
N LEU A 77 7.11 -9.85 -9.39
CA LEU A 77 6.60 -10.90 -8.50
C LEU A 77 5.07 -10.84 -8.36
N HIS A 78 4.44 -9.78 -8.87
CA HIS A 78 2.98 -9.67 -8.85
C HIS A 78 2.34 -10.83 -9.61
N ASP A 79 1.34 -11.46 -8.98
CA ASP A 79 0.53 -12.51 -9.56
C ASP A 79 -0.94 -12.12 -9.41
N GLU A 80 -1.56 -11.73 -10.52
CA GLU A 80 -2.96 -11.27 -10.51
C GLU A 80 -3.93 -12.31 -9.97
N ASN A 81 -3.56 -13.59 -10.01
CA ASN A 81 -4.37 -14.70 -9.49
C ASN A 81 -3.99 -15.10 -8.06
N GLY A 82 -3.13 -14.33 -7.41
CA GLY A 82 -2.64 -14.63 -6.07
C GLY A 82 -3.72 -14.54 -4.99
N ALA A 83 -3.44 -15.18 -3.86
CA ALA A 83 -4.38 -15.28 -2.74
C ALA A 83 -4.42 -14.04 -1.84
N TRP A 84 -3.33 -13.27 -1.80
CA TRP A 84 -3.16 -12.19 -0.83
C TRP A 84 -2.90 -10.85 -1.50
N GLN A 85 -3.68 -9.85 -1.10
CA GLN A 85 -3.39 -8.46 -1.46
C GLN A 85 -2.38 -7.91 -0.47
N MET A 86 -1.17 -7.63 -0.93
CA MET A 86 -0.18 -6.92 -0.12
C MET A 86 -0.45 -5.42 -0.17
N ILE A 87 -0.16 -4.72 0.91
CA ILE A 87 -0.22 -3.26 0.99
C ILE A 87 1.19 -2.76 1.29
N PHE A 88 1.77 -1.99 0.38
CA PHE A 88 3.13 -1.48 0.50
C PHE A 88 3.17 -0.07 1.08
N GLY A 89 2.24 0.77 0.68
CA GLY A 89 2.21 2.15 1.12
C GLY A 89 0.80 2.64 1.40
N VAL A 90 0.68 3.43 2.46
CA VAL A 90 -0.54 4.16 2.81
C VAL A 90 -0.13 5.61 3.00
N ASN A 91 -0.54 6.47 2.09
CA ASN A 91 -0.03 7.83 1.96
C ASN A 91 -1.14 8.86 2.00
N THR A 92 -0.95 9.91 2.80
CA THR A 92 -1.76 11.13 2.72
C THR A 92 -0.82 12.30 2.90
N ILE A 93 -0.86 13.29 2.00
CA ILE A 93 -0.01 14.47 2.13
C ILE A 93 -0.37 15.20 3.44
N PRO A 94 0.62 15.82 4.11
CA PRO A 94 0.42 16.38 5.45
C PRO A 94 -0.79 17.30 5.59
N ALA A 95 -1.05 18.16 4.62
CA ALA A 95 -2.14 19.13 4.68
C ALA A 95 -3.55 18.47 4.69
N TYR A 96 -3.65 17.20 4.27
CA TYR A 96 -4.92 16.49 4.15
C TYR A 96 -5.08 15.38 5.17
N ARG A 97 -4.15 15.27 6.13
CA ARG A 97 -4.22 14.26 7.20
C ARG A 97 -5.33 14.55 8.19
N LYS A 98 -5.75 13.53 8.95
CA LYS A 98 -6.79 13.61 10.00
C LYS A 98 -8.19 13.88 9.46
N HIS A 99 -8.45 13.55 8.21
CA HIS A 99 -9.78 13.66 7.59
C HIS A 99 -10.36 12.30 7.19
N GLY A 100 -9.65 11.20 7.47
CA GLY A 100 -10.13 9.85 7.15
C GLY A 100 -9.92 9.41 5.71
N TYR A 101 -9.16 10.14 4.89
CA TYR A 101 -8.98 9.80 3.48
C TYR A 101 -8.23 8.49 3.27
N ALA A 102 -7.15 8.27 4.01
CA ALA A 102 -6.43 7.00 3.95
C ALA A 102 -7.34 5.84 4.33
N GLY A 103 -8.19 6.02 5.33
CA GLY A 103 -9.17 5.03 5.75
C GLY A 103 -10.16 4.67 4.65
N GLU A 104 -10.61 5.65 3.89
CA GLU A 104 -11.49 5.41 2.74
C GLU A 104 -10.80 4.55 1.69
N LEU A 105 -9.52 4.82 1.41
CA LEU A 105 -8.75 4.05 0.44
C LEU A 105 -8.47 2.63 0.95
N ILE A 106 -8.18 2.47 2.23
CA ILE A 106 -8.00 1.14 2.84
C ILE A 106 -9.27 0.33 2.71
N HIS A 107 -10.43 0.93 2.99
CA HIS A 107 -11.73 0.25 2.83
C HIS A 107 -11.97 -0.15 1.38
N ARG A 108 -11.61 0.70 0.42
CA ARG A 108 -11.75 0.37 -1.00
C ARG A 108 -10.85 -0.80 -1.39
N ALA A 109 -9.61 -0.82 -0.90
CA ALA A 109 -8.70 -1.94 -1.14
C ALA A 109 -9.25 -3.25 -0.56
N ILE A 110 -9.80 -3.19 0.65
CA ILE A 110 -10.43 -4.35 1.30
C ILE A 110 -11.63 -4.85 0.47
N GLU A 111 -12.50 -3.94 0.05
CA GLU A 111 -13.65 -4.26 -0.80
C GLU A 111 -13.23 -4.94 -2.11
N ASP A 112 -12.25 -4.36 -2.79
CA ASP A 112 -11.78 -4.91 -4.06
C ASP A 112 -11.18 -6.31 -3.87
N ALA A 113 -10.35 -6.51 -2.84
CA ALA A 113 -9.78 -7.82 -2.54
C ALA A 113 -10.86 -8.85 -2.23
N ARG A 114 -11.89 -8.46 -1.48
CA ARG A 114 -13.02 -9.35 -1.18
C ARG A 114 -13.79 -9.74 -2.45
N LYS A 115 -14.09 -8.77 -3.30
CA LYS A 115 -14.78 -9.02 -4.57
C LYS A 115 -13.99 -9.90 -5.52
N GLN A 116 -12.65 -9.80 -5.46
CA GLN A 116 -11.74 -10.61 -6.28
C GLN A 116 -11.56 -12.03 -5.75
N GLY A 117 -12.14 -12.36 -4.59
CA GLY A 117 -12.06 -13.70 -4.00
C GLY A 117 -10.73 -14.02 -3.34
N ARG A 118 -9.96 -13.00 -2.94
CA ARG A 118 -8.70 -13.20 -2.25
C ARG A 118 -8.91 -13.69 -0.82
N LYS A 119 -7.88 -14.24 -0.19
CA LYS A 119 -7.96 -14.71 1.21
C LYS A 119 -7.93 -13.56 2.20
N GLY A 120 -7.33 -12.44 1.82
CA GLY A 120 -7.24 -11.27 2.67
C GLY A 120 -6.15 -10.32 2.24
N LEU A 121 -5.73 -9.46 3.18
CA LEU A 121 -4.70 -8.45 2.94
C LEU A 121 -3.61 -8.55 3.99
N VAL A 122 -2.38 -8.20 3.60
CA VAL A 122 -1.21 -8.20 4.49
C VAL A 122 -0.48 -6.87 4.32
N LEU A 123 -0.07 -6.29 5.44
CA LEU A 123 0.77 -5.09 5.44
C LEU A 123 1.84 -5.20 6.52
N THR A 124 2.84 -4.32 6.45
CA THR A 124 3.76 -4.09 7.56
C THR A 124 3.67 -2.64 7.98
N CYS A 125 3.78 -2.39 9.27
CA CYS A 125 3.71 -1.03 9.80
C CYS A 125 4.63 -0.87 11.01
N LYS A 126 4.95 0.38 11.33
CA LYS A 126 5.69 0.71 12.56
C LYS A 126 4.79 0.49 13.78
N ASP A 127 5.41 0.19 14.91
CA ASP A 127 4.70 -0.11 16.17
C ASP A 127 3.59 0.89 16.48
N ARG A 128 3.86 2.18 16.32
CA ARG A 128 2.88 3.24 16.63
C ARG A 128 1.61 3.19 15.77
N LEU A 129 1.63 2.46 14.64
CA LEU A 129 0.50 2.36 13.72
C LEU A 129 -0.28 1.05 13.85
N VAL A 130 0.17 0.11 14.66
CA VAL A 130 -0.53 -1.17 14.90
C VAL A 130 -1.98 -0.91 15.32
N HIS A 131 -2.17 0.00 16.26
CA HIS A 131 -3.50 0.33 16.77
C HIS A 131 -4.41 0.92 15.68
N TYR A 132 -3.84 1.73 14.79
CA TYR A 132 -4.57 2.33 13.68
C TYR A 132 -5.10 1.25 12.72
N TYR A 133 -4.24 0.34 12.29
CA TYR A 133 -4.64 -0.71 11.35
C TYR A 133 -5.57 -1.77 11.98
N ALA A 134 -5.44 -1.99 13.28
CA ALA A 134 -6.35 -2.89 13.98
C ALA A 134 -7.81 -2.47 13.85
N LYS A 135 -8.08 -1.17 13.71
CA LYS A 135 -9.44 -0.65 13.53
C LYS A 135 -10.11 -1.12 12.24
N PHE A 136 -9.31 -1.49 11.23
CA PHE A 136 -9.82 -1.99 9.95
C PHE A 136 -10.00 -3.52 9.95
N GLY A 137 -9.63 -4.19 11.04
CA GLY A 137 -9.73 -5.63 11.16
C GLY A 137 -8.41 -6.38 10.98
N PHE A 138 -7.30 -5.66 10.83
CA PHE A 138 -5.97 -6.29 10.76
C PHE A 138 -5.54 -6.77 12.14
N ALA A 139 -5.05 -8.01 12.21
CA ALA A 139 -4.47 -8.59 13.43
C ALA A 139 -2.95 -8.43 13.38
N ASP A 140 -2.36 -8.02 14.52
CA ASP A 140 -0.91 -7.91 14.66
C ASP A 140 -0.30 -9.31 14.79
N GLU A 141 0.58 -9.67 13.87
CA GLU A 141 1.32 -10.94 13.88
C GLU A 141 2.70 -10.82 14.51
N GLY A 142 3.03 -9.64 15.06
CA GLY A 142 4.29 -9.38 15.71
C GLY A 142 5.34 -8.78 14.78
N VAL A 143 6.54 -8.63 15.33
CA VAL A 143 7.67 -8.06 14.56
C VAL A 143 8.06 -9.01 13.44
N SER A 144 8.12 -8.48 12.21
CA SER A 144 8.49 -9.24 11.03
C SER A 144 10.01 -9.44 10.97
N ASP A 145 10.45 -10.67 10.72
CA ASP A 145 11.84 -10.99 10.42
C ASP A 145 12.13 -10.96 8.90
N LYS A 146 11.09 -10.76 8.09
CA LYS A 146 11.17 -10.76 6.62
C LYS A 146 11.12 -9.36 6.01
N SER A 147 10.77 -8.35 6.81
CA SER A 147 10.66 -6.98 6.37
C SER A 147 11.48 -6.08 7.29
N THR A 148 12.61 -5.59 6.77
CA THR A 148 13.52 -4.67 7.48
C THR A 148 13.74 -3.39 6.68
N HIS A 149 12.83 -3.11 5.76
CA HIS A 149 12.85 -1.99 4.84
C HIS A 149 13.24 -0.67 5.53
N GLY A 150 14.23 0.03 4.99
CA GLY A 150 14.71 1.30 5.56
C GLY A 150 15.39 1.15 6.92
N ASN A 151 15.83 -0.06 7.30
CA ASN A 151 16.42 -0.38 8.62
C ASN A 151 15.47 -0.09 9.78
N ALA A 152 14.17 -0.11 9.53
CA ALA A 152 13.15 0.08 10.56
C ALA A 152 12.64 -1.27 11.08
N VAL A 153 11.98 -1.23 12.24
CA VAL A 153 11.30 -2.39 12.81
C VAL A 153 9.84 -2.35 12.35
N TRP A 154 9.40 -3.44 11.72
CA TRP A 154 8.07 -3.54 11.15
C TRP A 154 7.27 -4.66 11.79
N HIS A 155 6.01 -4.38 12.12
CA HIS A 155 5.03 -5.40 12.51
C HIS A 155 4.28 -5.86 11.28
N GLN A 156 4.13 -7.18 11.10
CA GLN A 156 3.25 -7.69 10.07
C GLN A 156 1.82 -7.75 10.60
N MET A 157 0.89 -7.26 9.81
CA MET A 157 -0.53 -7.32 10.15
C MET A 157 -1.32 -7.95 9.02
N ARG A 158 -2.31 -8.76 9.38
CA ARG A 158 -3.10 -9.53 8.42
C ARG A 158 -4.59 -9.37 8.69
N LEU A 159 -5.34 -9.13 7.61
CA LEU A 159 -6.80 -9.21 7.62
C LEU A 159 -7.20 -10.43 6.79
N THR A 160 -7.84 -11.39 7.41
CA THR A 160 -8.30 -12.62 6.74
C THR A 160 -9.81 -12.59 6.59
N PHE A 161 -10.27 -12.83 5.39
CA PHE A 161 -11.70 -12.86 5.08
C PHE A 161 -12.38 -14.14 5.59
#